data_3db7231ebb9adc16d4044c2670aef77d
#
_entry.id   3db7231ebb9adc16d4044c2670aef77d
#
_cell.length_a   1.000
_cell.length_b   1.000
_cell.length_c   1.000
_cell.angle_alpha   90.00
_cell.angle_beta   90.00
_cell.angle_gamma   90.00
#
_symmetry.space_group_name_H-M   'P 1'
#
loop_
_entity.id
_entity.type
_entity.pdbx_description
1 polymer ?
#
loop_
_entity_poly.entity_id
_entity_poly.type
_entity_poly.pdbx_seq_one_letter_code
_entity_poly.pdbx_strand_id
1 'polypeptide(L)'
;MWDVSSFVEDRIEKYLKLNNIENFKPDIILDEKIKIINIISDERDYSRANPQKYTYKDNTREVEHWTDLYVKLLSDVYEEYGEEFVKVAFNNKNFGTDAPSFSDMEDNKFREYKKISENLYCETNNNTSKKLRNLREIFRQLNKVLAIWK
;
A
#
# COMPACT_ATOMS: atom_id res chain seq x y z
N MET A 1 -4.70 -30.92 -21.84
CA MET A 1 -5.74 -30.26 -22.64
C MET A 1 -6.10 -28.93 -22.03
N TRP A 2 -6.21 -27.93 -22.85
CA TRP A 2 -6.57 -26.59 -22.39
C TRP A 2 -8.05 -26.50 -22.08
N ASP A 3 -8.41 -26.06 -20.93
CA ASP A 3 -9.76 -25.60 -20.70
C ASP A 3 -9.83 -24.09 -20.93
N VAL A 4 -11.02 -23.57 -21.16
CA VAL A 4 -11.23 -22.17 -21.47
C VAL A 4 -10.88 -21.27 -20.27
N SER A 5 -11.12 -21.74 -19.05
CA SER A 5 -10.83 -20.98 -17.83
C SER A 5 -9.35 -20.73 -17.66
N SER A 6 -8.52 -21.77 -17.79
CA SER A 6 -7.07 -21.63 -17.69
C SER A 6 -6.50 -20.69 -18.75
N PHE A 7 -7.05 -20.74 -19.96
CA PHE A 7 -6.64 -19.86 -21.04
C PHE A 7 -6.95 -18.38 -20.71
N VAL A 8 -8.14 -18.12 -20.22
CA VAL A 8 -8.56 -16.76 -19.87
C VAL A 8 -7.73 -16.23 -18.71
N GLU A 9 -7.50 -17.03 -17.68
CA GLU A 9 -6.68 -16.64 -16.53
C GLU A 9 -5.25 -16.30 -16.95
N ASP A 10 -4.66 -17.11 -17.81
CA ASP A 10 -3.31 -16.88 -18.31
C ASP A 10 -3.21 -15.55 -19.07
N ARG A 11 -4.19 -15.22 -19.88
CA ARG A 11 -4.22 -13.94 -20.61
C ARG A 11 -4.40 -12.76 -19.68
N ILE A 12 -5.23 -12.88 -18.66
CA ILE A 12 -5.43 -11.83 -17.66
C ILE A 12 -4.13 -11.59 -16.91
N GLU A 13 -3.45 -12.64 -16.47
CA GLU A 13 -2.16 -12.50 -15.80
C GLU A 13 -1.14 -11.77 -16.67
N LYS A 14 -1.03 -12.14 -17.94
CA LYS A 14 -0.14 -11.47 -18.87
C LYS A 14 -0.48 -9.99 -19.00
N TYR A 15 -1.76 -9.67 -19.12
CA TYR A 15 -2.22 -8.29 -19.23
C TYR A 15 -1.83 -7.50 -17.97
N LEU A 16 -2.08 -8.05 -16.81
CA LEU A 16 -1.76 -7.40 -15.53
C LEU A 16 -0.26 -7.18 -15.38
N LYS A 17 0.56 -8.14 -15.74
CA LYS A 17 2.01 -8.01 -15.72
C LYS A 17 2.50 -6.91 -16.65
N LEU A 18 1.98 -6.88 -17.87
CA LEU A 18 2.34 -5.86 -18.86
C LEU A 18 1.99 -4.46 -18.39
N ASN A 19 0.93 -4.30 -17.61
CA ASN A 19 0.48 -3.02 -17.10
C ASN A 19 0.95 -2.75 -15.67
N ASN A 20 1.68 -3.66 -15.05
CA ASN A 20 2.15 -3.58 -13.66
C ASN A 20 1.02 -3.39 -12.64
N ILE A 21 -0.22 -3.72 -12.98
CA ILE A 21 -1.37 -3.49 -12.12
C ILE A 21 -1.33 -4.40 -10.90
N GLU A 22 -1.01 -5.66 -11.07
CA GLU A 22 -0.97 -6.63 -9.97
C GLU A 22 0.07 -6.29 -8.92
N ASN A 23 1.13 -5.55 -9.29
CA ASN A 23 2.17 -5.14 -8.35
C ASN A 23 1.67 -4.13 -7.33
N PHE A 24 0.51 -3.52 -7.57
CA PHE A 24 -0.06 -2.49 -6.73
C PHE A 24 -1.29 -2.98 -5.96
N LYS A 25 -1.48 -4.29 -5.85
CA LYS A 25 -2.66 -4.89 -5.22
C LYS A 25 -2.26 -5.80 -4.07
N PRO A 26 -1.76 -5.25 -2.97
CA PRO A 26 -1.44 -6.09 -1.83
C PRO A 26 -2.72 -6.65 -1.21
N ASP A 27 -2.66 -7.89 -0.80
CA ASP A 27 -3.73 -8.56 -0.09
C ASP A 27 -3.45 -8.55 1.40
N ILE A 28 -4.45 -8.20 2.18
CA ILE A 28 -4.37 -8.21 3.63
C ILE A 28 -5.24 -9.35 4.15
N ILE A 29 -4.66 -10.18 5.00
CA ILE A 29 -5.37 -11.30 5.59
C ILE A 29 -5.74 -10.93 7.02
N LEU A 30 -7.05 -10.94 7.28
CA LEU A 30 -7.62 -10.60 8.56
C LEU A 30 -7.84 -11.83 9.43
N ASP A 31 -7.87 -11.59 10.73
CA ASP A 31 -8.05 -12.62 11.75
C ASP A 31 -9.43 -13.29 11.69
N GLU A 32 -10.47 -12.59 11.31
CA GLU A 32 -11.83 -13.12 11.30
C GLU A 32 -12.09 -14.02 10.10
N LYS A 33 -12.07 -15.35 10.33
CA LYS A 33 -12.45 -16.36 9.33
C LYS A 33 -11.67 -16.24 8.00
N ILE A 34 -10.41 -15.87 8.10
CA ILE A 34 -9.50 -15.78 6.95
C ILE A 34 -10.11 -14.92 5.82
N LYS A 35 -10.50 -13.71 6.16
CA LYS A 35 -10.90 -12.74 5.15
C LYS A 35 -9.67 -12.15 4.49
N ILE A 36 -9.72 -12.11 3.17
CA ILE A 36 -8.68 -11.48 2.37
C ILE A 36 -9.27 -10.22 1.77
N ILE A 37 -8.61 -9.08 1.97
CA ILE A 37 -9.03 -7.82 1.37
C ILE A 37 -7.94 -7.31 0.44
N ASN A 38 -8.37 -6.70 -0.64
CA ASN A 38 -7.48 -6.01 -1.57
C ASN A 38 -7.53 -4.51 -1.27
N ILE A 39 -6.37 -3.92 -0.95
CA ILE A 39 -6.29 -2.52 -0.53
C ILE A 39 -6.88 -1.56 -1.57
N ILE A 40 -6.64 -1.82 -2.85
CA ILE A 40 -7.04 -0.88 -3.90
C ILE A 40 -8.54 -0.90 -4.13
N SER A 41 -9.14 -2.07 -4.14
CA SER A 41 -10.54 -2.25 -4.54
C SER A 41 -11.53 -2.25 -3.40
N ASP A 42 -11.09 -2.49 -2.17
CA ASP A 42 -11.98 -2.63 -1.02
C ASP A 42 -11.88 -1.41 -0.12
N GLU A 43 -12.93 -0.59 -0.10
CA GLU A 43 -12.97 0.66 0.65
C GLU A 43 -13.80 0.57 1.94
N ARG A 44 -14.19 -0.64 2.33
CA ARG A 44 -14.95 -0.82 3.57
C ARG A 44 -14.09 -0.49 4.79
N ASP A 45 -14.74 -0.21 5.90
CA ASP A 45 -14.08 0.08 7.16
C ASP A 45 -13.64 -1.21 7.86
N TYR A 46 -12.35 -1.35 8.06
CA TYR A 46 -11.76 -2.51 8.73
C TYR A 46 -11.13 -2.16 10.08
N SER A 47 -11.49 -1.00 10.65
CA SER A 47 -10.89 -0.53 11.89
C SER A 47 -11.09 -1.47 13.09
N ARG A 48 -12.13 -2.30 13.04
CA ARG A 48 -12.43 -3.27 14.11
C ARG A 48 -11.82 -4.65 13.88
N ALA A 49 -11.27 -4.88 12.71
CA ALA A 49 -10.61 -6.14 12.38
C ALA A 49 -9.12 -6.03 12.67
N ASN A 50 -8.47 -7.15 12.95
CA ASN A 50 -7.02 -7.21 13.13
C ASN A 50 -6.38 -7.84 11.90
N PRO A 51 -5.37 -7.18 11.30
CA PRO A 51 -4.61 -7.83 10.26
C PRO A 51 -3.69 -8.88 10.88
N GLN A 52 -3.56 -10.03 10.23
CA GLN A 52 -2.61 -11.06 10.63
C GLN A 52 -1.36 -11.05 9.77
N LYS A 53 -1.53 -10.79 8.50
CA LYS A 53 -0.44 -10.76 7.54
C LYS A 53 -0.88 -10.06 6.28
N TYR A 54 0.09 -9.69 5.44
CA TYR A 54 -0.18 -9.14 4.13
C TYR A 54 0.72 -9.81 3.10
N THR A 55 0.24 -9.83 1.87
CA THR A 55 1.01 -10.30 0.73
C THR A 55 1.22 -9.13 -0.21
N TYR A 56 2.49 -8.82 -0.48
CA TYR A 56 2.86 -7.79 -1.44
C TYR A 56 3.82 -8.42 -2.45
N LYS A 57 3.40 -8.42 -3.70
CA LYS A 57 4.06 -9.20 -4.74
C LYS A 57 4.04 -10.68 -4.31
N ASP A 58 5.14 -11.34 -4.27
CA ASP A 58 5.19 -12.75 -3.89
C ASP A 58 5.63 -12.96 -2.44
N ASN A 59 5.71 -11.87 -1.66
CA ASN A 59 6.16 -11.93 -0.28
C ASN A 59 4.99 -11.78 0.68
N THR A 60 4.86 -12.71 1.62
CA THR A 60 3.89 -12.65 2.68
C THR A 60 4.60 -12.35 3.99
N ARG A 61 4.17 -11.32 4.71
CA ARG A 61 4.73 -10.92 5.99
C ARG A 61 3.66 -10.95 7.07
N GLU A 62 4.03 -11.44 8.25
CA GLU A 62 3.16 -11.40 9.41
C GLU A 62 3.20 -10.03 10.07
N VAL A 63 2.07 -9.61 10.60
CA VAL A 63 1.93 -8.32 11.29
C VAL A 63 1.10 -8.51 12.56
N GLU A 64 1.25 -7.60 13.51
CA GLU A 64 0.55 -7.67 14.79
C GLU A 64 -0.68 -6.75 14.82
N HIS A 65 -0.60 -5.61 14.15
CA HIS A 65 -1.68 -4.62 14.13
C HIS A 65 -1.54 -3.71 12.90
N TRP A 66 -2.50 -2.81 12.71
CA TRP A 66 -2.54 -1.96 11.53
C TRP A 66 -1.32 -1.04 11.39
N THR A 67 -0.81 -0.49 12.49
CA THR A 67 0.39 0.35 12.42
C THR A 67 1.60 -0.44 11.93
N ASP A 68 1.78 -1.64 12.43
CA ASP A 68 2.86 -2.54 12.01
C ASP A 68 2.76 -2.85 10.51
N LEU A 69 1.56 -3.18 10.04
CA LEU A 69 1.29 -3.42 8.63
C LEU A 69 1.62 -2.17 7.79
N TYR A 70 1.15 -1.01 8.23
CA TYR A 70 1.34 0.25 7.51
C TYR A 70 2.82 0.55 7.30
N VAL A 71 3.61 0.49 8.36
CA VAL A 71 5.04 0.78 8.31
C VAL A 71 5.78 -0.25 7.45
N LYS A 72 5.51 -1.52 7.65
CA LYS A 72 6.18 -2.59 6.89
C LYS A 72 5.84 -2.51 5.39
N LEU A 73 4.58 -2.28 5.06
CA LEU A 73 4.17 -2.17 3.67
C LEU A 73 4.76 -0.94 3.00
N LEU A 74 4.78 0.20 3.68
CA LEU A 74 5.43 1.41 3.15
C LEU A 74 6.92 1.19 2.94
N SER A 75 7.58 0.46 3.83
CA SER A 75 9.00 0.13 3.67
C SER A 75 9.23 -0.76 2.45
N ASP A 76 8.35 -1.73 2.22
CA ASP A 76 8.43 -2.58 1.04
C ASP A 76 8.24 -1.78 -0.25
N VAL A 77 7.28 -0.85 -0.24
CA VAL A 77 7.03 0.03 -1.39
C VAL A 77 8.24 0.92 -1.66
N TYR A 78 8.84 1.48 -0.61
CA TYR A 78 10.05 2.30 -0.78
C TYR A 78 11.20 1.47 -1.36
N GLU A 79 11.41 0.26 -0.87
CA GLU A 79 12.46 -0.61 -1.37
C GLU A 79 12.30 -0.90 -2.85
N GLU A 80 11.06 -1.03 -3.31
CA GLU A 80 10.75 -1.35 -4.69
C GLU A 80 10.81 -0.13 -5.61
N TYR A 81 10.24 1.00 -5.19
CA TYR A 81 10.04 2.16 -6.05
C TYR A 81 10.93 3.36 -5.71
N GLY A 82 11.54 3.39 -4.53
CA GLY A 82 12.49 4.43 -4.16
C GLY A 82 11.93 5.84 -4.30
N GLU A 83 12.60 6.65 -5.10
CA GLU A 83 12.25 8.08 -5.28
C GLU A 83 10.87 8.29 -5.88
N GLU A 84 10.38 7.37 -6.69
CA GLU A 84 9.02 7.50 -7.23
C GLU A 84 7.97 7.46 -6.13
N PHE A 85 8.17 6.60 -5.13
CA PHE A 85 7.31 6.57 -3.96
C PHE A 85 7.45 7.87 -3.15
N VAL A 86 8.66 8.36 -2.96
CA VAL A 86 8.90 9.60 -2.20
C VAL A 86 8.17 10.77 -2.83
N LYS A 87 8.19 10.88 -4.15
CA LYS A 87 7.45 11.93 -4.87
C LYS A 87 5.94 11.83 -4.62
N VAL A 88 5.40 10.62 -4.66
CA VAL A 88 3.99 10.40 -4.37
C VAL A 88 3.67 10.77 -2.92
N ALA A 89 4.50 10.34 -1.98
CA ALA A 89 4.29 10.60 -0.55
C ALA A 89 4.26 12.11 -0.24
N PHE A 90 5.07 12.90 -0.92
CA PHE A 90 5.13 14.34 -0.70
C PHE A 90 4.13 15.15 -1.52
N ASN A 91 3.25 14.49 -2.26
CA ASN A 91 2.19 15.18 -2.97
C ASN A 91 1.04 15.48 -2.00
N ASN A 92 1.07 16.68 -1.40
CA ASN A 92 0.12 17.08 -0.37
C ASN A 92 -1.34 17.04 -0.81
N LYS A 93 -1.62 17.13 -2.10
CA LYS A 93 -2.99 17.02 -2.62
C LYS A 93 -3.61 15.65 -2.31
N ASN A 94 -2.76 14.64 -2.20
CA ASN A 94 -3.23 13.26 -1.96
C ASN A 94 -3.42 12.96 -0.47
N PHE A 95 -2.64 13.63 0.41
CA PHE A 95 -2.54 13.21 1.82
C PHE A 95 -2.88 14.32 2.82
N GLY A 96 -3.48 15.38 2.33
CA GLY A 96 -3.86 16.51 3.17
C GLY A 96 -2.78 17.58 3.25
N THR A 97 -3.19 18.85 3.27
CA THR A 97 -2.27 19.99 3.31
C THR A 97 -2.06 20.51 4.73
N ASP A 98 -3.10 20.42 5.59
CA ASP A 98 -3.03 20.95 6.95
C ASP A 98 -2.37 19.98 7.93
N ALA A 99 -2.49 18.68 7.66
CA ALA A 99 -1.89 17.63 8.47
C ALA A 99 -1.27 16.59 7.53
N PRO A 100 -0.07 16.84 7.00
CA PRO A 100 0.58 15.93 6.08
C PRO A 100 0.87 14.59 6.76
N SER A 101 0.72 13.50 6.01
CA SER A 101 0.98 12.15 6.51
C SER A 101 2.46 11.77 6.42
N PHE A 102 3.25 12.52 5.68
CA PHE A 102 4.67 12.24 5.42
C PHE A 102 5.51 13.49 5.55
N SER A 103 6.77 13.30 5.95
CA SER A 103 7.73 14.40 6.07
C SER A 103 9.13 13.90 5.69
N ASP A 104 9.99 14.82 5.27
CA ASP A 104 11.39 14.52 4.97
C ASP A 104 12.29 14.60 6.20
N MET A 105 11.74 15.01 7.33
CA MET A 105 12.45 15.14 8.60
C MET A 105 11.49 14.88 9.75
N GLU A 106 12.02 14.68 10.95
CA GLU A 106 11.21 14.62 12.15
C GLU A 106 10.39 15.90 12.26
N ASP A 107 9.08 15.74 12.38
CA ASP A 107 8.16 16.88 12.41
C ASP A 107 7.43 16.93 13.75
N ASN A 108 7.53 18.07 14.43
CA ASN A 108 6.85 18.30 15.71
C ASN A 108 5.34 18.22 15.61
N LYS A 109 4.78 18.30 14.41
CA LYS A 109 3.35 18.16 14.17
C LYS A 109 2.89 16.71 14.25
N PHE A 110 3.81 15.76 14.09
CA PHE A 110 3.49 14.35 14.24
C PHE A 110 3.47 13.98 15.72
N ARG A 111 2.37 13.38 16.15
CA ARG A 111 2.28 12.84 17.51
C ARG A 111 3.13 11.61 17.68
N GLU A 112 3.10 10.75 16.67
CA GLU A 112 3.94 9.56 16.57
C GLU A 112 4.38 9.44 15.14
N TYR A 113 5.59 8.98 14.92
CA TYR A 113 6.11 8.79 13.58
C TYR A 113 7.04 7.60 13.52
N LYS A 114 7.23 7.08 12.32
CA LYS A 114 8.23 6.06 12.02
C LYS A 114 9.04 6.48 10.80
N LYS A 115 10.32 6.16 10.84
CA LYS A 115 11.23 6.42 9.74
C LYS A 115 11.10 5.29 8.72
N ILE A 116 10.80 5.64 7.48
CA ILE A 116 10.71 4.68 6.38
C ILE A 116 12.06 4.59 5.65
N SER A 117 12.71 5.75 5.46
CA SER A 117 14.04 5.84 4.86
C SER A 117 14.76 7.06 5.43
N GLU A 118 15.98 7.32 4.98
CA GLU A 118 16.78 8.46 5.46
C GLU A 118 16.05 9.79 5.31
N ASN A 119 15.21 9.94 4.28
CA ASN A 119 14.53 11.18 3.98
C ASN A 119 13.01 11.04 3.98
N LEU A 120 12.48 10.03 4.65
CA LEU A 120 11.04 9.79 4.64
C LEU A 120 10.56 9.28 5.99
N TYR A 121 9.70 10.07 6.62
CA TYR A 121 9.03 9.75 7.86
C TYR A 121 7.52 9.71 7.63
N CYS A 122 6.83 8.84 8.29
CA CYS A 122 5.37 8.79 8.23
C CYS A 122 4.76 8.94 9.61
N GLU A 123 3.62 9.63 9.68
CA GLU A 123 2.84 9.69 10.91
C GLU A 123 2.12 8.37 11.14
N THR A 124 2.23 7.83 12.35
CA THR A 124 1.61 6.57 12.72
C THR A 124 0.44 6.73 13.69
N ASN A 125 0.22 7.94 14.21
CA ASN A 125 -0.89 8.23 15.13
C ASN A 125 -2.14 8.69 14.36
N ASN A 126 -2.49 7.96 13.32
CA ASN A 126 -3.72 8.16 12.57
C ASN A 126 -4.56 6.88 12.64
N ASN A 127 -5.85 7.01 12.38
CA ASN A 127 -6.73 5.85 12.46
C ASN A 127 -6.52 4.90 11.29
N THR A 128 -7.09 3.71 11.40
CA THR A 128 -6.96 2.66 10.39
C THR A 128 -7.51 3.08 9.03
N SER A 129 -8.64 3.77 9.03
CA SER A 129 -9.26 4.26 7.79
C SER A 129 -8.34 5.20 7.03
N LYS A 130 -7.66 6.10 7.74
CA LYS A 130 -6.70 7.02 7.12
C LYS A 130 -5.47 6.28 6.60
N LYS A 131 -4.96 5.32 7.35
CA LYS A 131 -3.85 4.48 6.90
C LYS A 131 -4.19 3.75 5.59
N LEU A 132 -5.35 3.12 5.54
CA LEU A 132 -5.79 2.40 4.34
C LEU A 132 -6.01 3.34 3.17
N ARG A 133 -6.59 4.52 3.42
CA ARG A 133 -6.78 5.53 2.37
C ARG A 133 -5.43 5.99 1.81
N ASN A 134 -4.46 6.24 2.67
CA ASN A 134 -3.12 6.63 2.23
C ASN A 134 -2.48 5.54 1.38
N LEU A 135 -2.58 4.29 1.79
CA LEU A 135 -2.05 3.17 1.01
C LEU A 135 -2.73 3.07 -0.37
N ARG A 136 -4.05 3.21 -0.43
CA ARG A 136 -4.77 3.21 -1.71
C ARG A 136 -4.26 4.30 -2.64
N GLU A 137 -4.11 5.51 -2.13
CA GLU A 137 -3.63 6.62 -2.95
C GLU A 137 -2.20 6.41 -3.43
N ILE A 138 -1.34 5.89 -2.58
CA ILE A 138 0.04 5.57 -2.98
C ILE A 138 0.03 4.59 -4.15
N PHE A 139 -0.70 3.49 -4.04
CA PHE A 139 -0.73 2.49 -5.11
C PHE A 139 -1.37 3.02 -6.38
N ARG A 140 -2.41 3.83 -6.28
CA ARG A 140 -3.04 4.46 -7.45
C ARG A 140 -2.07 5.40 -8.17
N GLN A 141 -1.36 6.23 -7.43
CA GLN A 141 -0.41 7.19 -8.01
C GLN A 141 0.81 6.50 -8.60
N LEU A 142 1.34 5.49 -7.94
CA LEU A 142 2.47 4.71 -8.48
C LEU A 142 2.08 4.02 -9.77
N ASN A 143 0.88 3.49 -9.86
CA ASN A 143 0.40 2.88 -11.10
C ASN A 143 0.36 3.89 -12.25
N LYS A 144 -0.12 5.12 -12.00
CA LYS A 144 -0.13 6.18 -13.00
C LYS A 144 1.28 6.55 -13.45
N VAL A 145 2.20 6.70 -12.51
CA VAL A 145 3.59 7.04 -12.80
C VAL A 145 4.22 5.97 -13.70
N LEU A 146 4.07 4.70 -13.34
CA LEU A 146 4.64 3.61 -14.13
C LEU A 146 4.00 3.47 -15.51
N ALA A 147 2.71 3.76 -15.63
CA ALA A 147 2.03 3.76 -16.93
C ALA A 147 2.59 4.83 -17.87
N ILE A 148 3.01 5.97 -17.33
CA ILE A 148 3.62 7.04 -18.12
C ILE A 148 5.00 6.63 -18.62
N TRP A 149 5.74 5.86 -17.85
CA TRP A 149 7.11 5.45 -18.18
C TRP A 149 7.20 4.35 -19.23
N LYS A 150 6.08 3.78 -19.58
CA LYS A 150 6.02 2.80 -20.67
C LYS A 150 5.96 3.49 -22.02
#